data_22b2389d8f02e0ad75bf19bf89bab84f
#
_entry.id   22b2389d8f02e0ad75bf19bf89bab84f
#
_cell.length_a   1.000
_cell.length_b   1.000
_cell.length_c   1.000
_cell.angle_alpha   90.00
_cell.angle_beta   90.00
_cell.angle_gamma   90.00
#
_symmetry.space_group_name_H-M   'P 1'
#
loop_
_entity.id
_entity.type
_entity.pdbx_description
1 polymer ?
#
loop_
_entity_poly.entity_id
_entity_poly.type
_entity_poly.pdbx_seq_one_letter_code
_entity_poly.pdbx_strand_id
1 'polypeptide(L)'
;IVSYIFSSFKIYDRPHMDEQYRHVYKAAQEMDGVNYHGTVSNDQIREELTKNHIMAYPSVYMETSCISVIEAMSAKCMVVCPNLGALPETCANFAWMYGYEPGPEKHIAVHSHILGRAIESYRKDETEVLLSLQKTYFDTFYNWDMRMNQWNQFLESIKMRIEMEKNDTT
;
A
#
# COMPACT_ATOMS: atom_id res chain seq x y z
N ILE A 1 2.65 -21.46 4.29
CA ILE A 1 2.53 -19.99 4.19
C ILE A 1 3.29 -19.41 5.36
N VAL A 2 4.12 -18.41 5.11
CA VAL A 2 4.81 -17.66 6.16
C VAL A 2 4.34 -16.22 6.05
N SER A 3 4.02 -15.59 7.17
CA SER A 3 3.58 -14.21 7.26
C SER A 3 4.68 -13.35 7.90
N TYR A 4 4.91 -12.18 7.34
CA TYR A 4 5.83 -11.18 7.86
C TYR A 4 5.05 -9.95 8.30
N ILE A 5 5.23 -9.50 9.54
CA ILE A 5 4.52 -8.36 10.11
C ILE A 5 5.52 -7.26 10.48
N PHE A 6 5.31 -6.09 9.90
CA PHE A 6 6.07 -4.86 10.15
C PHE A 6 5.11 -3.82 10.73
N SER A 7 5.10 -3.65 12.04
CA SER A 7 4.18 -2.74 12.72
C SER A 7 4.71 -2.32 14.08
N SER A 8 4.77 -1.01 14.31
CA SER A 8 5.03 -0.39 15.62
C SER A 8 4.78 1.11 15.50
N PHE A 9 4.28 1.73 16.56
CA PHE A 9 4.13 3.20 16.64
C PHE A 9 5.47 3.95 16.77
N LYS A 10 6.59 3.25 16.90
CA LYS A 10 7.93 3.85 16.84
C LYS A 10 8.18 4.61 15.53
N ILE A 11 7.58 4.16 14.42
CA ILE A 11 7.69 4.85 13.12
C ILE A 11 7.13 6.29 13.16
N TYR A 12 6.20 6.57 14.08
CA TYR A 12 5.60 7.89 14.28
C TYR A 12 6.19 8.64 15.49
N ASP A 13 7.32 8.18 16.03
CA ASP A 13 7.93 8.68 17.26
C ASP A 13 6.99 8.63 18.49
N ARG A 14 6.12 7.60 18.52
CA ARG A 14 5.13 7.37 19.57
C ARG A 14 5.23 5.97 20.18
N PRO A 15 6.41 5.54 20.67
CA PRO A 15 6.62 4.17 21.14
C PRO A 15 5.72 3.81 22.35
N HIS A 16 5.26 4.80 23.12
CA HIS A 16 4.34 4.57 24.25
C HIS A 16 2.97 4.02 23.80
N MET A 17 2.57 4.25 22.56
CA MET A 17 1.32 3.71 22.03
C MET A 17 1.41 2.21 21.74
N ASP A 18 2.59 1.63 21.62
CA ASP A 18 2.77 0.19 21.45
C ASP A 18 2.28 -0.61 22.66
N GLU A 19 2.22 0.03 23.86
CA GLU A 19 1.79 -0.64 25.09
C GLU A 19 0.38 -1.21 24.99
N GLN A 20 -0.56 -0.47 24.41
CA GLN A 20 -1.95 -0.92 24.23
C GLN A 20 -2.08 -2.12 23.29
N TYR A 21 -1.10 -2.32 22.38
CA TYR A 21 -1.05 -3.40 21.41
C TYR A 21 -0.07 -4.53 21.79
N ARG A 22 0.58 -4.45 22.95
CA ARG A 22 1.59 -5.42 23.40
C ARG A 22 1.08 -6.86 23.32
N HIS A 23 -0.18 -7.10 23.70
CA HIS A 23 -0.77 -8.42 23.65
C HIS A 23 -0.90 -8.97 22.22
N VAL A 24 -1.18 -8.11 21.24
CA VAL A 24 -1.27 -8.47 19.81
C VAL A 24 0.13 -8.78 19.26
N TYR A 25 1.11 -7.94 19.57
CA TYR A 25 2.49 -8.15 19.15
C TYR A 25 3.08 -9.43 19.72
N LYS A 26 2.80 -9.71 21.01
CA LYS A 26 3.21 -10.95 21.65
C LYS A 26 2.56 -12.16 20.99
N ALA A 27 1.27 -12.11 20.73
CA ALA A 27 0.56 -13.19 20.03
C ALA A 27 1.15 -13.44 18.64
N ALA A 28 1.51 -12.39 17.90
CA ALA A 28 2.15 -12.51 16.59
C ALA A 28 3.54 -13.16 16.70
N GLN A 29 4.33 -12.82 17.73
CA GLN A 29 5.65 -13.40 17.96
C GLN A 29 5.62 -14.90 18.35
N GLU A 30 4.55 -15.31 19.02
CA GLU A 30 4.36 -16.68 19.51
C GLU A 30 3.63 -17.58 18.48
N MET A 31 3.08 -16.98 17.40
CA MET A 31 2.32 -17.72 16.40
C MET A 31 3.23 -18.41 15.40
N ASP A 32 3.07 -19.73 15.24
CA ASP A 32 3.81 -20.50 14.25
C ASP A 32 3.54 -20.01 12.82
N GLY A 33 4.59 -19.85 12.04
CA GLY A 33 4.51 -19.31 10.67
C GLY A 33 4.38 -17.79 10.58
N VAL A 34 4.50 -17.04 11.69
CA VAL A 34 4.51 -15.57 11.72
C VAL A 34 5.87 -15.05 12.16
N ASN A 35 6.44 -14.14 11.38
CA ASN A 35 7.66 -13.40 11.70
C ASN A 35 7.28 -11.93 12.00
N TYR A 36 7.32 -11.54 13.25
CA TYR A 36 7.08 -10.15 13.67
C TYR A 36 8.38 -9.38 13.79
N HIS A 37 8.54 -8.33 12.99
CA HIS A 37 9.78 -7.53 12.89
C HIS A 37 9.70 -6.17 13.60
N GLY A 38 8.50 -5.72 14.00
CA GLY A 38 8.33 -4.37 14.56
C GLY A 38 8.59 -3.28 13.52
N THR A 39 9.44 -2.31 13.87
CA THR A 39 9.84 -1.21 12.98
C THR A 39 11.18 -1.54 12.34
N VAL A 40 11.25 -1.44 11.04
CA VAL A 40 12.48 -1.53 10.25
C VAL A 40 12.61 -0.32 9.32
N SER A 41 13.76 -0.13 8.69
CA SER A 41 13.97 0.96 7.73
C SER A 41 13.18 0.75 6.43
N ASN A 42 12.91 1.83 5.69
CA ASN A 42 12.25 1.74 4.39
C ASN A 42 13.03 0.87 3.41
N ASP A 43 14.36 0.92 3.44
CA ASP A 43 15.19 0.10 2.55
C ASP A 43 15.02 -1.38 2.84
N GLN A 44 14.94 -1.75 4.12
CA GLN A 44 14.65 -3.13 4.54
C GLN A 44 13.24 -3.56 4.10
N ILE A 45 12.23 -2.69 4.23
CA ILE A 45 10.86 -2.99 3.74
C ILE A 45 10.88 -3.24 2.24
N ARG A 46 11.54 -2.39 1.45
CA ARG A 46 11.64 -2.55 -0.01
C ARG A 46 12.33 -3.85 -0.40
N GLU A 47 13.41 -4.20 0.30
CA GLU A 47 14.08 -5.48 0.09
C GLU A 47 13.16 -6.66 0.41
N GLU A 48 12.46 -6.62 1.54
CA GLU A 48 11.52 -7.67 1.91
C GLU A 48 10.35 -7.79 0.93
N LEU A 49 9.80 -6.69 0.44
CA LEU A 49 8.73 -6.72 -0.56
C LEU A 49 9.13 -7.50 -1.82
N THR A 50 10.39 -7.44 -2.26
CA THR A 50 10.85 -8.20 -3.43
C THR A 50 10.88 -9.72 -3.21
N LYS A 51 10.84 -10.18 -1.97
CA LYS A 51 10.85 -11.60 -1.57
C LYS A 51 9.45 -12.12 -1.25
N ASN A 52 8.49 -11.22 -1.08
CA ASN A 52 7.13 -11.55 -0.69
C ASN A 52 6.20 -11.62 -1.90
N HIS A 53 5.14 -12.40 -1.77
CA HIS A 53 4.18 -12.67 -2.84
C HIS A 53 2.92 -11.81 -2.75
N ILE A 54 2.43 -11.62 -1.54
CA ILE A 54 1.15 -10.95 -1.28
C ILE A 54 1.31 -9.96 -0.15
N MET A 55 0.85 -8.72 -0.36
CA MET A 55 0.66 -7.73 0.69
C MET A 55 -0.80 -7.78 1.14
N ALA A 56 -1.03 -8.26 2.36
CA ALA A 56 -2.32 -8.19 3.03
C ALA A 56 -2.43 -6.85 3.76
N TYR A 57 -3.32 -5.98 3.28
CA TYR A 57 -3.48 -4.62 3.80
C TYR A 57 -4.92 -4.35 4.25
N PRO A 58 -5.35 -4.87 5.43
CA PRO A 58 -6.69 -4.68 5.96
C PRO A 58 -6.86 -3.30 6.63
N SER A 59 -6.54 -2.23 5.90
CA SER A 59 -6.61 -0.87 6.44
C SER A 59 -8.03 -0.49 6.84
N VAL A 60 -8.15 0.18 7.99
CA VAL A 60 -9.37 0.86 8.46
C VAL A 60 -9.22 2.38 8.37
N TYR A 61 -8.11 2.86 7.84
CA TYR A 61 -7.81 4.26 7.67
C TYR A 61 -8.16 4.74 6.25
N MET A 62 -8.75 5.91 6.14
CA MET A 62 -9.05 6.54 4.85
C MET A 62 -7.77 7.16 4.29
N GLU A 63 -7.04 6.37 3.51
CA GLU A 63 -5.81 6.81 2.87
C GLU A 63 -6.08 7.95 1.86
N THR A 64 -5.14 8.88 1.80
CA THR A 64 -5.09 9.90 0.72
C THR A 64 -4.21 9.45 -0.43
N SER A 65 -3.18 8.65 -0.13
CA SER A 65 -2.31 7.92 -1.05
C SER A 65 -1.48 6.94 -0.22
N CYS A 66 -1.40 5.69 -0.60
CA CYS A 66 -0.70 4.67 0.18
C CYS A 66 0.63 4.29 -0.46
N ILE A 67 1.74 4.85 0.04
CA ILE A 67 3.08 4.56 -0.48
C ILE A 67 3.42 3.07 -0.31
N SER A 68 3.05 2.46 0.80
CA SER A 68 3.31 1.03 1.05
C SER A 68 2.65 0.13 -0.01
N VAL A 69 1.45 0.47 -0.46
CA VAL A 69 0.76 -0.24 -1.54
C VAL A 69 1.48 -0.02 -2.88
N ILE A 70 1.89 1.22 -3.17
CA ILE A 70 2.65 1.55 -4.39
C ILE A 70 3.95 0.75 -4.44
N GLU A 71 4.72 0.72 -3.35
CA GLU A 71 5.98 -0.02 -3.25
C GLU A 71 5.77 -1.53 -3.38
N ALA A 72 4.72 -2.08 -2.77
CA ALA A 72 4.38 -3.50 -2.92
C ALA A 72 4.03 -3.87 -4.36
N MET A 73 3.23 -3.04 -5.03
CA MET A 73 2.85 -3.27 -6.42
C MET A 73 4.02 -3.14 -7.40
N SER A 74 4.94 -2.19 -7.15
CA SER A 74 6.20 -2.07 -7.91
C SER A 74 7.14 -3.26 -7.66
N ALA A 75 7.07 -3.88 -6.47
CA ALA A 75 7.80 -5.11 -6.15
C ALA A 75 7.14 -6.40 -6.68
N LYS A 76 6.06 -6.31 -7.48
CA LYS A 76 5.25 -7.45 -7.96
C LYS A 76 4.48 -8.21 -6.86
N CYS A 77 4.25 -7.61 -5.69
CA CYS A 77 3.34 -8.20 -4.73
C CYS A 77 1.89 -8.06 -5.21
N MET A 78 1.12 -9.14 -5.12
CA MET A 78 -0.33 -9.04 -5.19
C MET A 78 -0.83 -8.29 -3.94
N VAL A 79 -1.73 -7.33 -4.09
CA VAL A 79 -2.27 -6.56 -2.95
C VAL A 79 -3.70 -6.95 -2.69
N VAL A 80 -4.03 -7.20 -1.43
CA VAL A 80 -5.39 -7.43 -0.93
C VAL A 80 -5.75 -6.30 0.03
N CYS A 81 -6.71 -5.44 -0.32
CA CYS A 81 -7.06 -4.26 0.46
C CYS A 81 -8.56 -3.91 0.36
N PRO A 82 -9.11 -3.12 1.32
CA PRO A 82 -10.47 -2.64 1.23
C PRO A 82 -10.63 -1.54 0.17
N ASN A 83 -11.83 -1.41 -0.36
CA ASN A 83 -12.25 -0.25 -1.13
C ASN A 83 -12.54 0.91 -0.17
N LEU A 84 -11.49 1.62 0.27
CA LEU A 84 -11.56 2.67 1.28
C LEU A 84 -10.61 3.82 0.95
N GLY A 85 -11.12 5.07 1.06
CA GLY A 85 -10.33 6.27 0.78
C GLY A 85 -9.79 6.28 -0.66
N ALA A 86 -8.51 6.62 -0.83
CA ALA A 86 -7.83 6.65 -2.12
C ALA A 86 -7.26 5.30 -2.57
N LEU A 87 -7.48 4.21 -1.85
CA LEU A 87 -6.97 2.89 -2.25
C LEU A 87 -7.43 2.45 -3.65
N PRO A 88 -8.70 2.65 -4.07
CA PRO A 88 -9.11 2.33 -5.44
C PRO A 88 -8.29 3.06 -6.51
N GLU A 89 -8.06 4.35 -6.32
CA GLU A 89 -7.24 5.15 -7.23
C GLU A 89 -5.77 4.71 -7.18
N THR A 90 -5.22 4.56 -5.97
CA THR A 90 -3.82 4.15 -5.78
C THR A 90 -3.53 2.81 -6.42
N CYS A 91 -4.43 1.84 -6.28
CA CYS A 91 -4.25 0.48 -6.82
C CYS A 91 -4.48 0.36 -8.34
N ALA A 92 -5.05 1.36 -9.00
CA ALA A 92 -5.28 1.38 -10.45
C ALA A 92 -5.94 0.08 -10.99
N ASN A 93 -6.86 -0.50 -10.25
CA ASN A 93 -7.57 -1.77 -10.54
C ASN A 93 -6.71 -3.05 -10.52
N PHE A 94 -5.46 -3.01 -10.06
CA PHE A 94 -4.62 -4.22 -9.95
C PHE A 94 -4.86 -5.01 -8.67
N ALA A 95 -5.38 -4.37 -7.58
CA ALA A 95 -5.56 -5.04 -6.30
C ALA A 95 -6.79 -5.96 -6.26
N TRP A 96 -6.71 -6.97 -5.41
CA TRP A 96 -7.86 -7.73 -4.94
C TRP A 96 -8.61 -6.91 -3.89
N MET A 97 -9.60 -6.15 -4.34
CA MET A 97 -10.36 -5.24 -3.50
C MET A 97 -11.65 -5.88 -2.98
N TYR A 98 -12.03 -5.48 -1.76
CA TYR A 98 -13.30 -5.86 -1.16
C TYR A 98 -14.00 -4.65 -0.56
N GLY A 99 -15.33 -4.72 -0.42
CA GLY A 99 -16.12 -3.67 0.23
C GLY A 99 -15.69 -3.48 1.68
N TYR A 100 -15.41 -2.23 2.08
CA TYR A 100 -15.07 -1.92 3.46
C TYR A 100 -16.28 -2.13 4.37
N GLU A 101 -16.07 -2.86 5.46
CA GLU A 101 -17.06 -3.08 6.52
C GLU A 101 -16.56 -2.43 7.81
N PRO A 102 -17.31 -1.50 8.42
CA PRO A 102 -16.85 -0.77 9.61
C PRO A 102 -16.79 -1.62 10.88
N GLY A 103 -17.49 -2.76 10.90
CA GLY A 103 -17.46 -3.69 12.02
C GLY A 103 -16.22 -4.59 11.97
N PRO A 104 -15.38 -4.65 13.02
CA PRO A 104 -14.12 -5.38 12.99
C PRO A 104 -14.30 -6.87 12.64
N GLU A 105 -15.29 -7.55 13.17
CA GLU A 105 -15.55 -8.96 12.87
C GLU A 105 -15.89 -9.21 11.40
N LYS A 106 -16.77 -8.38 10.82
CA LYS A 106 -17.14 -8.47 9.42
C LYS A 106 -15.96 -8.10 8.52
N HIS A 107 -15.23 -7.04 8.87
CA HIS A 107 -14.03 -6.63 8.13
C HIS A 107 -13.00 -7.75 8.06
N ILE A 108 -12.70 -8.39 9.21
CA ILE A 108 -11.77 -9.53 9.29
C ILE A 108 -12.28 -10.69 8.44
N ALA A 109 -13.57 -11.03 8.53
CA ALA A 109 -14.14 -12.15 7.79
C ALA A 109 -14.04 -11.95 6.27
N VAL A 110 -14.40 -10.75 5.77
CA VAL A 110 -14.33 -10.42 4.35
C VAL A 110 -12.88 -10.40 3.87
N HIS A 111 -11.98 -9.72 4.62
CA HIS A 111 -10.56 -9.69 4.30
C HIS A 111 -9.96 -11.10 4.19
N SER A 112 -10.19 -11.94 5.21
CA SER A 112 -9.66 -13.30 5.25
C SER A 112 -10.17 -14.16 4.09
N HIS A 113 -11.45 -14.00 3.72
CA HIS A 113 -12.02 -14.69 2.58
C HIS A 113 -11.33 -14.31 1.27
N ILE A 114 -11.18 -13.00 1.01
CA ILE A 114 -10.54 -12.50 -0.21
C ILE A 114 -9.05 -12.84 -0.24
N LEU A 115 -8.36 -12.74 0.90
CA LEU A 115 -6.95 -13.15 1.03
C LEU A 115 -6.77 -14.64 0.70
N GLY A 116 -7.66 -15.52 1.20
CA GLY A 116 -7.63 -16.95 0.87
C GLY A 116 -7.73 -17.18 -0.64
N ARG A 117 -8.66 -16.50 -1.31
CA ARG A 117 -8.82 -16.58 -2.78
C ARG A 117 -7.61 -16.02 -3.53
N ALA A 118 -7.01 -14.95 -3.05
CA ALA A 118 -5.79 -14.38 -3.63
C ALA A 118 -4.62 -15.38 -3.54
N ILE A 119 -4.45 -16.05 -2.41
CA ILE A 119 -3.44 -17.11 -2.21
C ILE A 119 -3.65 -18.26 -3.20
N GLU A 120 -4.89 -18.71 -3.38
CA GLU A 120 -5.21 -19.76 -4.36
C GLU A 120 -4.94 -19.32 -5.81
N SER A 121 -5.25 -18.07 -6.12
CA SER A 121 -5.01 -17.50 -7.46
C SER A 121 -3.53 -17.30 -7.76
N TYR A 122 -2.72 -16.98 -6.76
CA TYR A 122 -1.29 -16.71 -6.92
C TYR A 122 -0.52 -17.89 -7.57
N ARG A 123 -1.02 -19.10 -7.45
CA ARG A 123 -0.42 -20.33 -8.01
C ARG A 123 -0.70 -20.55 -9.50
N LYS A 124 -1.44 -19.66 -10.15
CA LYS A 124 -1.82 -19.80 -11.57
C LYS A 124 -0.85 -19.03 -12.45
N ASP A 125 -0.52 -19.58 -13.60
CA ASP A 125 0.41 -18.98 -14.58
C ASP A 125 -0.05 -17.58 -15.04
N GLU A 126 -1.35 -17.36 -15.16
CA GLU A 126 -1.94 -16.07 -15.54
C GLU A 126 -1.61 -14.93 -14.56
N THR A 127 -1.40 -15.27 -13.31
CA THR A 127 -1.07 -14.29 -12.26
C THR A 127 0.26 -13.61 -12.51
N GLU A 128 1.27 -14.34 -12.98
CA GLU A 128 2.59 -13.77 -13.28
C GLU A 128 2.53 -12.69 -14.38
N VAL A 129 1.69 -12.90 -15.39
CA VAL A 129 1.48 -11.90 -16.46
C VAL A 129 0.86 -10.62 -15.89
N LEU A 130 -0.18 -10.76 -15.05
CA LEU A 130 -0.85 -9.62 -14.43
C LEU A 130 0.07 -8.85 -13.49
N LEU A 131 0.88 -9.53 -12.68
CA LEU A 131 1.84 -8.89 -11.78
C LEU A 131 2.98 -8.20 -12.55
N SER A 132 3.37 -8.72 -13.70
CA SER A 132 4.34 -8.05 -14.58
C SER A 132 3.78 -6.77 -15.19
N LEU A 133 2.51 -6.77 -15.62
CA LEU A 133 1.81 -5.57 -16.09
C LEU A 133 1.64 -4.55 -14.96
N GLN A 134 1.24 -5.01 -13.77
CA GLN A 134 1.15 -4.18 -12.57
C GLN A 134 2.48 -3.48 -12.29
N LYS A 135 3.58 -4.24 -12.19
CA LYS A 135 4.91 -3.66 -11.98
C LYS A 135 5.26 -2.61 -13.03
N THR A 136 5.08 -2.92 -14.30
CA THR A 136 5.34 -1.98 -15.39
C THR A 136 4.56 -0.68 -15.24
N TYR A 137 3.27 -0.78 -14.87
CA TYR A 137 2.43 0.38 -14.61
C TYR A 137 2.99 1.24 -13.45
N PHE A 138 3.28 0.61 -12.31
CA PHE A 138 3.74 1.33 -11.13
C PHE A 138 5.13 1.94 -11.33
N ASP A 139 6.06 1.25 -11.95
CA ASP A 139 7.39 1.78 -12.27
C ASP A 139 7.32 2.95 -13.26
N THR A 140 6.34 2.93 -14.16
CA THR A 140 6.15 4.01 -15.14
C THR A 140 5.52 5.26 -14.53
N PHE A 141 4.46 5.09 -13.73
CA PHE A 141 3.65 6.22 -13.28
C PHE A 141 3.97 6.72 -11.86
N TYR A 142 4.67 5.93 -11.05
CA TYR A 142 5.00 6.27 -9.66
C TYR A 142 6.51 6.41 -9.43
N ASN A 143 7.23 7.03 -10.38
CA ASN A 143 8.63 7.37 -10.22
C ASN A 143 8.84 8.88 -10.07
N TRP A 144 9.99 9.28 -9.52
CA TRP A 144 10.31 10.67 -9.25
C TRP A 144 10.42 11.53 -10.49
N ASP A 145 10.95 11.01 -11.61
CA ASP A 145 11.10 11.77 -12.85
C ASP A 145 9.73 12.18 -13.41
N MET A 146 8.78 11.24 -13.41
CA MET A 146 7.40 11.53 -13.80
C MET A 146 6.77 12.58 -12.88
N ARG A 147 6.94 12.45 -11.55
CA ARG A 147 6.40 13.41 -10.59
C ARG A 147 7.01 14.79 -10.71
N MET A 148 8.32 14.89 -10.91
CA MET A 148 9.01 16.16 -11.18
C MET A 148 8.47 16.83 -12.43
N ASN A 149 8.27 16.09 -13.52
CA ASN A 149 7.72 16.64 -14.74
C ASN A 149 6.27 17.15 -14.54
N GLN A 150 5.44 16.42 -13.83
CA GLN A 150 4.08 16.84 -13.50
C GLN A 150 4.06 18.12 -12.65
N TRP A 151 4.91 18.20 -11.62
CA TRP A 151 5.03 19.39 -10.79
C TRP A 151 5.55 20.60 -11.59
N ASN A 152 6.55 20.44 -12.44
CA ASN A 152 7.06 21.51 -13.28
C ASN A 152 5.97 22.05 -14.21
N GLN A 153 5.22 21.18 -14.90
CA GLN A 153 4.10 21.59 -15.76
C GLN A 153 3.01 22.32 -14.97
N PHE A 154 2.68 21.83 -13.78
CA PHE A 154 1.69 22.47 -12.90
C PHE A 154 2.13 23.85 -12.46
N LEU A 155 3.36 24.01 -12.00
CA LEU A 155 3.92 25.31 -11.58
C LEU A 155 3.99 26.32 -12.74
N GLU A 156 4.42 25.89 -13.93
CA GLU A 156 4.41 26.74 -15.12
C GLU A 156 2.97 27.18 -15.49
N SER A 157 1.99 26.30 -15.39
CA SER A 157 0.58 26.66 -15.65
C SER A 157 0.06 27.72 -14.68
N ILE A 158 0.42 27.64 -13.39
CA ILE A 158 0.08 28.66 -12.39
C ILE A 158 0.75 29.98 -12.72
N LYS A 159 2.02 29.96 -13.07
CA LYS A 159 2.77 31.17 -13.42
C LYS A 159 2.15 31.89 -14.62
N MET A 160 1.82 31.14 -15.68
CA MET A 160 1.14 31.72 -16.86
C MET A 160 -0.22 32.36 -16.46
N ARG A 161 -0.99 31.72 -15.61
CA ARG A 161 -2.28 32.26 -15.14
C ARG A 161 -2.11 33.57 -14.40
N ILE A 162 -1.16 33.65 -13.48
CA ILE A 162 -0.83 34.88 -12.72
C ILE A 162 -0.39 36.02 -13.65
N GLU A 163 0.39 35.72 -14.68
CA GLU A 163 0.83 36.71 -15.66
C GLU A 163 -0.31 37.24 -16.52
N MET A 164 -1.24 36.36 -16.94
CA MET A 164 -2.44 36.76 -17.66
C MET A 164 -3.34 37.68 -16.82
N GLU A 165 -3.63 37.33 -15.55
CA GLU A 165 -4.43 38.14 -14.65
C GLU A 165 -3.84 39.55 -14.41
N LYS A 166 -2.51 39.68 -14.36
CA LYS A 166 -1.84 40.98 -14.25
C LYS A 166 -2.01 41.85 -15.50
N ASN A 167 -2.01 41.25 -16.68
CA ASN A 167 -2.15 41.97 -17.93
C ASN A 167 -3.60 42.43 -18.21
N ASP A 168 -4.58 41.69 -17.69
CA ASP A 168 -6.02 42.05 -17.81
C ASP A 168 -6.44 43.18 -16.85
N THR A 169 -5.61 43.49 -15.87
CA THR A 169 -5.86 44.54 -14.85
C THR A 169 -5.15 45.87 -15.14
N THR A 170 -4.40 45.95 -16.23
CA THR A 170 -3.71 47.16 -16.75
C THR A 170 -4.39 47.66 -17.99
#